data_2c08e1041b139de69bf4cc23efd7a565
#
_entry.id   2c08e1041b139de69bf4cc23efd7a565
#
_cell.length_a   1.000
_cell.length_b   1.000
_cell.length_c   1.000
_cell.angle_alpha   90.00
_cell.angle_beta   90.00
_cell.angle_gamma   90.00
#
_symmetry.space_group_name_H-M   'P 1'
#
loop_
_entity.id
_entity.type
_entity.pdbx_description
1 polymer ?
#
loop_
_entity_poly.entity_id
_entity_poly.type
_entity_poly.pdbx_seq_one_letter_code
_entity_poly.pdbx_strand_id
1 'polypeptide(L)'
;MDGIVFFRTERLAEVVAFYRDRVGTHVWLEQPDCTVLRAGDFRLGFCEREAADTDGIVTFVVETREAVEDLHADLADVADGAPRYNERYEIYQFFATDPEGRTVEVQTFEHTSTS
;
A
#
# COMPACT_ATOMS: atom_id res chain seq x y z
N MET A 1 6.94 20.88 -3.23
CA MET A 1 5.68 20.39 -3.82
C MET A 1 5.37 19.01 -3.20
N ASP A 2 4.14 18.83 -2.78
CA ASP A 2 3.68 17.55 -2.23
C ASP A 2 2.55 17.01 -3.09
N GLY A 3 2.16 15.77 -2.85
CA GLY A 3 1.10 15.16 -3.63
C GLY A 3 0.30 14.16 -2.82
N ILE A 4 -0.91 13.91 -3.28
CA ILE A 4 -1.81 12.89 -2.74
C ILE A 4 -2.44 12.16 -3.91
N VAL A 5 -2.45 10.84 -3.85
CA VAL A 5 -3.21 10.03 -4.80
C VAL A 5 -4.55 9.71 -4.15
N PHE A 6 -5.66 10.06 -4.81
CA PHE A 6 -7.00 9.78 -4.31
C PHE A 6 -7.65 8.65 -5.08
N PHE A 7 -8.35 7.79 -4.34
CA PHE A 7 -9.20 6.74 -4.89
C PHE A 7 -10.61 6.89 -4.35
N ARG A 8 -11.60 6.62 -5.18
CA ARG A 8 -12.97 6.45 -4.71
C ARG A 8 -13.09 5.09 -4.05
N THR A 9 -13.87 5.02 -2.98
CA THR A 9 -14.16 3.77 -2.27
C THR A 9 -15.63 3.72 -1.90
N GLU A 10 -16.19 2.54 -1.87
CA GLU A 10 -17.54 2.31 -1.37
C GLU A 10 -17.51 1.83 0.09
N ARG A 11 -16.32 1.65 0.67
CA ARG A 11 -16.11 1.07 2.00
C ARG A 11 -15.02 1.82 2.75
N LEU A 12 -15.19 3.12 2.94
CA LEU A 12 -14.15 3.99 3.49
C LEU A 12 -13.58 3.44 4.81
N ALA A 13 -14.43 3.10 5.76
CA ALA A 13 -13.96 2.66 7.07
C ALA A 13 -13.13 1.37 6.99
N GLU A 14 -13.57 0.40 6.17
CA GLU A 14 -12.86 -0.87 5.99
C GLU A 14 -11.51 -0.68 5.30
N VAL A 15 -11.49 0.14 4.26
CA VAL A 15 -10.27 0.38 3.48
C VAL A 15 -9.26 1.15 4.34
N VAL A 16 -9.70 2.17 5.05
CA VAL A 16 -8.83 2.94 5.95
C VAL A 16 -8.26 2.03 7.04
N ALA A 17 -9.09 1.19 7.65
CA ALA A 17 -8.63 0.26 8.68
C ALA A 17 -7.56 -0.70 8.15
N PHE A 18 -7.73 -1.19 6.94
CA PHE A 18 -6.74 -2.08 6.31
C PHE A 18 -5.38 -1.39 6.17
N TYR A 19 -5.35 -0.22 5.56
CA TYR A 19 -4.08 0.48 5.33
C TYR A 19 -3.46 1.01 6.60
N ARG A 20 -4.28 1.44 7.56
CA ARG A 20 -3.79 1.94 8.85
C ARG A 20 -3.27 0.81 9.74
N ASP A 21 -4.06 -0.25 9.90
CA ASP A 21 -3.78 -1.27 10.92
C ASP A 21 -2.94 -2.42 10.40
N ARG A 22 -3.06 -2.77 9.13
CA ARG A 22 -2.37 -3.92 8.55
C ARG A 22 -1.12 -3.53 7.77
N VAL A 23 -1.19 -2.47 7.00
CA VAL A 23 -0.02 -1.95 6.28
C VAL A 23 0.83 -1.06 7.18
N GLY A 24 0.19 -0.31 8.07
CA GLY A 24 0.90 0.51 9.03
C GLY A 24 1.04 1.98 8.64
N THR A 25 0.13 2.47 7.80
CA THR A 25 0.07 3.90 7.49
C THR A 25 -0.56 4.66 8.65
N HIS A 26 -0.45 5.98 8.62
CA HIS A 26 -1.02 6.85 9.64
C HIS A 26 -2.04 7.79 9.03
N VAL A 27 -3.11 8.09 9.77
CA VAL A 27 -4.07 9.09 9.32
C VAL A 27 -3.39 10.46 9.34
N TRP A 28 -3.37 11.12 8.19
CA TRP A 28 -2.79 12.45 8.05
C TRP A 28 -3.85 13.55 8.04
N LEU A 29 -5.02 13.26 7.45
CA LEU A 29 -6.11 14.24 7.34
C LEU A 29 -7.43 13.52 7.27
N GLU A 30 -8.41 13.99 8.04
CA GLU A 30 -9.78 13.50 7.93
C GLU A 30 -10.70 14.63 7.50
N GLN A 31 -11.55 14.34 6.51
CA GLN A 31 -12.58 15.21 6.02
C GLN A 31 -13.92 14.47 6.12
N PRO A 32 -15.07 15.12 5.94
CA PRO A 32 -16.35 14.44 6.16
C PRO A 32 -16.52 13.13 5.39
N ASP A 33 -16.04 13.07 4.17
CA ASP A 33 -16.21 11.89 3.31
C ASP A 33 -14.87 11.33 2.77
N CYS A 34 -13.75 11.88 3.20
CA CYS A 34 -12.42 11.46 2.74
C CYS A 34 -11.46 11.30 3.92
N THR A 35 -10.56 10.34 3.80
CA THR A 35 -9.45 10.17 4.74
C THR A 35 -8.17 10.07 3.95
N VAL A 36 -7.15 10.83 4.33
CA VAL A 36 -5.82 10.75 3.73
C VAL A 36 -4.89 10.07 4.73
N LEU A 37 -4.22 9.04 4.25
CA LEU A 37 -3.24 8.27 5.00
C LEU A 37 -1.84 8.63 4.52
N ARG A 38 -0.87 8.44 5.39
CA ARG A 38 0.52 8.77 5.09
C ARG A 38 1.44 7.61 5.45
N ALA A 39 2.37 7.30 4.54
CA ALA A 39 3.48 6.39 4.78
C ALA A 39 4.74 7.08 4.28
N GLY A 40 5.60 7.55 5.22
CA GLY A 40 6.72 8.40 4.85
C GLY A 40 6.23 9.67 4.15
N ASP A 41 6.70 9.91 2.93
CA ASP A 41 6.26 11.04 2.11
C ASP A 41 5.11 10.70 1.18
N PHE A 42 4.69 9.44 1.14
CA PHE A 42 3.59 9.00 0.31
C PHE A 42 2.25 9.25 1.00
N ARG A 43 1.35 9.94 0.31
CA ARG A 43 0.00 10.21 0.80
C ARG A 43 -1.03 9.55 -0.09
N LEU A 44 -1.94 8.83 0.54
CA LEU A 44 -2.94 8.01 -0.12
C LEU A 44 -4.31 8.38 0.44
N GLY A 45 -5.18 8.94 -0.38
CA GLY A 45 -6.50 9.36 0.04
C GLY A 45 -7.60 8.46 -0.48
N PHE A 46 -8.62 8.26 0.34
CA PHE A 46 -9.83 7.53 -0.04
C PHE A 46 -11.05 8.38 0.26
N CYS A 47 -11.96 8.47 -0.70
CA CYS A 47 -13.20 9.21 -0.55
C CYS A 47 -14.39 8.30 -0.78
N GLU A 48 -15.37 8.34 0.12
CA GLU A 48 -16.58 7.53 0.02
C GLU A 48 -17.41 8.01 -1.17
N ARG A 49 -17.68 7.10 -2.09
CA ARG A 49 -18.44 7.38 -3.32
C ARG A 49 -19.28 6.17 -3.68
N GLU A 50 -20.12 6.30 -4.71
CA GLU A 50 -20.96 5.19 -5.18
C GLU A 50 -20.20 4.15 -6.00
N ALA A 51 -18.99 4.46 -6.40
CA ALA A 51 -18.13 3.53 -7.17
C ALA A 51 -16.72 3.56 -6.61
N ALA A 52 -16.03 2.42 -6.70
CA ALA A 52 -14.67 2.30 -6.24
C ALA A 52 -13.70 2.32 -7.42
N ASP A 53 -12.54 2.98 -7.22
CA ASP A 53 -11.42 2.90 -8.15
C ASP A 53 -10.52 1.76 -7.69
N THR A 54 -10.41 0.72 -8.52
CA THR A 54 -9.64 -0.47 -8.17
C THR A 54 -8.50 -0.79 -9.13
N ASP A 55 -8.30 0.04 -10.12
CA ASP A 55 -7.21 -0.12 -11.08
C ASP A 55 -5.90 0.40 -10.51
N GLY A 56 -4.81 -0.11 -11.05
CA GLY A 56 -3.47 0.28 -10.65
C GLY A 56 -2.94 -0.54 -9.48
N ILE A 57 -1.75 -0.19 -9.04
CA ILE A 57 -1.05 -0.88 -7.95
C ILE A 57 -0.64 0.16 -6.92
N VAL A 58 -1.00 -0.08 -5.67
CA VAL A 58 -0.52 0.74 -4.55
C VAL A 58 0.75 0.07 -4.03
N THR A 59 1.88 0.71 -4.23
CA THR A 59 3.19 0.15 -3.87
C THR A 59 3.77 0.88 -2.67
N PHE A 60 4.15 0.10 -1.67
CA PHE A 60 4.88 0.60 -0.51
C PHE A 60 6.32 0.14 -0.60
N VAL A 61 7.25 1.08 -0.51
CA VAL A 61 8.68 0.80 -0.58
C VAL A 61 9.25 0.83 0.82
N VAL A 62 9.93 -0.24 1.19
CA VAL A 62 10.60 -0.36 2.49
C VAL A 62 12.11 -0.57 2.27
N GLU A 63 12.89 -0.44 3.32
CA GLU A 63 14.34 -0.36 3.17
C GLU A 63 15.06 -1.71 3.17
N THR A 64 14.43 -2.78 3.70
CA THR A 64 15.09 -4.07 3.87
C THR A 64 14.18 -5.24 3.52
N ARG A 65 14.77 -6.39 3.23
CA ARG A 65 14.02 -7.65 3.08
C ARG A 65 13.27 -8.01 4.35
N GLU A 66 13.86 -7.75 5.50
CA GLU A 66 13.22 -8.02 6.79
C GLU A 66 11.91 -7.24 6.91
N ALA A 67 11.92 -5.96 6.52
CA ALA A 67 10.70 -5.14 6.54
C ALA A 67 9.65 -5.66 5.58
N VAL A 68 10.05 -6.17 4.40
CA VAL A 68 9.11 -6.83 3.47
C VAL A 68 8.49 -8.05 4.13
N GLU A 69 9.30 -8.86 4.78
CA GLU A 69 8.83 -10.08 5.43
C GLU A 69 7.94 -9.81 6.63
N ASP A 70 8.24 -8.76 7.39
CA ASP A 70 7.39 -8.34 8.52
C ASP A 70 5.99 -7.92 8.03
N LEU A 71 5.93 -7.14 6.95
CA LEU A 71 4.65 -6.76 6.36
C LEU A 71 3.94 -7.96 5.74
N HIS A 72 4.68 -8.90 5.15
CA HIS A 72 4.07 -10.13 4.65
C HIS A 72 3.41 -10.91 5.78
N ALA A 73 4.02 -10.99 6.95
CA ALA A 73 3.42 -11.68 8.10
C ALA A 73 2.08 -11.04 8.48
N ASP A 74 2.00 -9.71 8.44
CA ASP A 74 0.77 -8.98 8.75
C ASP A 74 -0.30 -9.10 7.67
N LEU A 75 0.09 -9.41 6.44
CA LEU A 75 -0.80 -9.46 5.27
C LEU A 75 -0.92 -10.87 4.68
N ALA A 76 -0.42 -11.90 5.38
CA ALA A 76 -0.30 -13.24 4.82
C ALA A 76 -1.62 -13.82 4.30
N ASP A 77 -2.73 -13.53 4.96
CA ASP A 77 -4.06 -14.03 4.57
C ASP A 77 -4.58 -13.40 3.27
N VAL A 78 -4.06 -12.25 2.89
CA VAL A 78 -4.46 -11.56 1.66
C VAL A 78 -3.33 -11.48 0.64
N ALA A 79 -2.17 -12.04 0.97
CA ALA A 79 -1.01 -12.03 0.10
C ALA A 79 -1.16 -13.09 -1.02
N ASP A 80 -0.59 -12.78 -2.16
CA ASP A 80 -0.57 -13.64 -3.35
C ASP A 80 0.71 -14.49 -3.38
N GLY A 81 1.04 -15.08 -2.24
CA GLY A 81 2.23 -15.92 -2.08
C GLY A 81 3.31 -15.27 -1.23
N ALA A 82 4.41 -15.98 -1.05
CA ALA A 82 5.54 -15.54 -0.26
C ALA A 82 6.34 -14.45 -0.99
N PRO A 83 7.07 -13.62 -0.24
CA PRO A 83 7.98 -12.66 -0.88
C PRO A 83 9.02 -13.39 -1.73
N ARG A 84 9.38 -12.78 -2.85
CA ARG A 84 10.37 -13.34 -3.76
C ARG A 84 11.17 -12.26 -4.45
N TYR A 85 12.36 -12.63 -4.88
CA TYR A 85 13.24 -11.76 -5.60
C TYR A 85 12.82 -11.70 -7.08
N ASN A 86 12.68 -10.47 -7.59
CA ASN A 86 12.44 -10.23 -9.00
C ASN A 86 13.74 -9.79 -9.64
N GLU A 87 14.36 -10.69 -10.37
CA GLU A 87 15.68 -10.47 -10.96
C GLU A 87 15.68 -9.34 -11.99
N ARG A 88 14.61 -9.20 -12.74
CA ARG A 88 14.52 -8.19 -13.79
C ARG A 88 14.64 -6.77 -13.24
N TYR A 89 13.99 -6.51 -12.09
CA TYR A 89 13.96 -5.17 -11.50
C TYR A 89 14.83 -5.07 -10.26
N GLU A 90 15.43 -6.19 -9.84
CA GLU A 90 16.27 -6.26 -8.64
C GLU A 90 15.53 -5.79 -7.39
N ILE A 91 14.33 -6.30 -7.21
CA ILE A 91 13.48 -6.00 -6.06
C ILE A 91 13.05 -7.27 -5.36
N TYR A 92 12.92 -7.19 -4.04
CA TYR A 92 12.33 -8.24 -3.23
C TYR A 92 10.93 -7.80 -2.88
N GLN A 93 9.91 -8.59 -3.23
CA GLN A 93 8.53 -8.11 -3.26
C GLN A 93 7.50 -9.18 -2.97
N PHE A 94 6.32 -8.76 -2.54
CA PHE A 94 5.11 -9.57 -2.63
C PHE A 94 3.93 -8.69 -2.99
N PHE A 95 2.86 -9.32 -3.45
CA PHE A 95 1.60 -8.66 -3.77
C PHE A 95 0.52 -9.14 -2.80
N ALA A 96 -0.42 -8.26 -2.52
CA ALA A 96 -1.57 -8.53 -1.68
C ALA A 96 -2.79 -7.83 -2.26
N THR A 97 -3.94 -8.08 -1.68
CA THR A 97 -5.21 -7.49 -2.14
C THR A 97 -5.88 -6.78 -0.98
N ASP A 98 -6.31 -5.54 -1.19
CA ASP A 98 -7.03 -4.79 -0.17
C ASP A 98 -8.52 -5.22 -0.12
N PRO A 99 -9.32 -4.69 0.83
CA PRO A 99 -10.72 -5.12 0.96
C PRO A 99 -11.63 -4.87 -0.25
N GLU A 100 -11.22 -4.02 -1.18
CA GLU A 100 -11.98 -3.75 -2.39
C GLU A 100 -11.36 -4.35 -3.65
N GLY A 101 -10.30 -5.17 -3.49
CA GLY A 101 -9.68 -5.84 -4.62
C GLY A 101 -8.55 -5.07 -5.29
N ARG A 102 -8.11 -3.96 -4.72
CA ARG A 102 -6.93 -3.25 -5.25
C ARG A 102 -5.70 -4.07 -5.01
N THR A 103 -4.80 -4.05 -5.97
CA THR A 103 -3.50 -4.69 -5.83
C THR A 103 -2.59 -3.81 -4.97
N VAL A 104 -2.03 -4.41 -3.93
CA VAL A 104 -1.04 -3.78 -3.06
C VAL A 104 0.28 -4.49 -3.28
N GLU A 105 1.35 -3.73 -3.44
CA GLU A 105 2.69 -4.29 -3.55
C GLU A 105 3.55 -3.75 -2.42
N VAL A 106 4.34 -4.62 -1.80
CA VAL A 106 5.37 -4.22 -0.85
C VAL A 106 6.69 -4.65 -1.42
N GLN A 107 7.66 -3.73 -1.48
CA GLN A 107 8.94 -4.04 -2.10
C GLN A 107 10.10 -3.29 -1.46
N THR A 108 11.28 -3.85 -1.62
CA THR A 108 12.52 -3.14 -1.35
C THR A 108 13.42 -3.26 -2.58
N PHE A 109 14.07 -2.17 -2.94
CA PHE A 109 15.03 -2.16 -4.03
C PHE A 109 16.37 -2.71 -3.54
N GLU A 110 16.93 -3.68 -4.26
CA GLU A 110 18.19 -4.31 -3.88
C GLU A 110 19.35 -3.95 -4.81
N HIS A 111 19.05 -3.22 -5.87
CA HIS A 111 20.14 -2.73 -6.71
C HIS A 111 20.80 -1.52 -6.06
N THR A 112 22.09 -1.43 -6.24
CA THR A 112 22.82 -0.28 -5.76
C THR A 112 22.55 0.89 -6.69
N SER A 113 22.09 2.01 -6.14
CA SER A 113 21.99 3.23 -6.92
C SER A 113 23.40 3.69 -7.27
N THR A 114 23.61 3.93 -8.56
CA THR A 114 24.92 4.37 -9.04
C THR A 114 24.96 5.87 -9.29
N SER A 115 23.98 6.55 -8.85
CA SER A 115 23.91 7.99 -9.00
C SER A 115 25.03 8.69 -8.27
#